data_51acc7da3bf51de7f11f24b577767c0b
#
_entry.id   51acc7da3bf51de7f11f24b577767c0b
#
_cell.length_a   1.000
_cell.length_b   1.000
_cell.length_c   1.000
_cell.angle_alpha   90.00
_cell.angle_beta   90.00
_cell.angle_gamma   90.00
#
_symmetry.space_group_name_H-M   'P 1'
#
loop_
_entity.id
_entity.type
_entity.pdbx_description
1 polymer ?
#
loop_
_entity_poly.entity_id
_entity_poly.type
_entity_poly.pdbx_seq_one_letter_code
_entity_poly.pdbx_strand_id
1 'polypeptide(L)'
;DSTRLAGSIEGFIGYAQIPIGVAGPVRIKGRYADGEFIIPIATTEGTLVASFQHAFNVMNRCGGALAACNRQLVGRAPCFVFTDLPTAAAIADWLPTQFEKMQAAAASTSRYCRLQSAKISLVGNTVYVMLEYATGDAAGQNMVTLATQAVCEALLPQMPHTPVHWLVESALSGDKRSSAQAFLGARGRNASAEIVLPSRIIGRYWRADAAAMANCWNQATVGAAQTGAVGMQGNVANALAALFIACGQ
;
A
#
# COMPACT_ATOMS: atom_id res chain seq x y z
N ASP A 1 -11.54 20.82 18.44
CA ASP A 1 -11.00 22.16 18.35
C ASP A 1 -10.74 22.48 16.87
N SER A 2 -11.60 23.31 16.26
CA SER A 2 -11.54 23.67 14.82
C SER A 2 -10.24 24.42 14.46
N THR A 3 -9.61 25.07 15.44
CA THR A 3 -8.37 25.82 15.21
C THR A 3 -7.17 24.91 14.90
N ARG A 4 -7.20 23.65 15.32
CA ARG A 4 -6.14 22.67 15.04
C ARG A 4 -6.15 22.17 13.59
N LEU A 5 -7.25 22.35 12.87
CA LEU A 5 -7.41 21.98 11.47
C LEU A 5 -7.23 23.14 10.51
N ALA A 6 -7.07 24.35 11.03
CA ALA A 6 -6.78 25.54 10.20
C ALA A 6 -5.48 25.29 9.40
N GLY A 7 -5.57 25.37 8.07
CA GLY A 7 -4.46 25.07 7.16
C GLY A 7 -4.28 23.60 6.79
N SER A 8 -5.02 22.66 7.42
CA SER A 8 -4.98 21.23 7.06
C SER A 8 -6.15 20.79 6.20
N ILE A 9 -7.29 21.45 6.34
CA ILE A 9 -8.52 21.18 5.55
C ILE A 9 -9.08 22.52 5.07
N GLU A 10 -9.10 22.71 3.76
CA GLU A 10 -9.67 23.87 3.12
C GLU A 10 -11.21 23.84 3.23
N GLY A 11 -11.84 24.99 3.51
CA GLY A 11 -13.30 25.10 3.61
C GLY A 11 -13.92 24.25 4.71
N PHE A 12 -13.20 24.02 5.81
CA PHE A 12 -13.68 23.20 6.93
C PHE A 12 -15.03 23.70 7.47
N ILE A 13 -16.02 22.81 7.52
CA ILE A 13 -17.39 23.10 7.99
C ILE A 13 -17.80 22.30 9.24
N GLY A 14 -17.04 21.27 9.61
CA GLY A 14 -17.37 20.42 10.76
C GLY A 14 -16.83 19.01 10.65
N TYR A 15 -17.28 18.13 11.54
CA TYR A 15 -16.86 16.75 11.66
C TYR A 15 -17.99 15.78 11.31
N ALA A 16 -17.68 14.70 10.59
CA ALA A 16 -18.56 13.54 10.53
C ALA A 16 -18.30 12.65 11.76
N GLN A 17 -19.37 12.17 12.39
CA GLN A 17 -19.31 11.22 13.49
C GLN A 17 -19.59 9.82 12.96
N ILE A 18 -18.65 8.91 13.14
CA ILE A 18 -18.76 7.50 12.72
C ILE A 18 -18.71 6.64 13.97
N PRO A 19 -19.68 5.71 14.16
CA PRO A 19 -19.65 4.77 15.29
C PRO A 19 -18.39 3.92 15.27
N ILE A 20 -17.79 3.68 16.45
CA ILE A 20 -16.62 2.83 16.62
C ILE A 20 -16.98 1.70 17.58
N GLY A 21 -16.86 0.46 17.10
CA GLY A 21 -16.85 -0.74 17.93
C GLY A 21 -15.42 -1.25 18.11
N VAL A 22 -15.27 -2.27 18.96
CA VAL A 22 -14.00 -2.96 19.16
C VAL A 22 -14.18 -4.46 19.02
N ALA A 23 -13.23 -5.12 18.38
CA ALA A 23 -13.13 -6.57 18.33
C ALA A 23 -11.78 -7.02 18.91
N GLY A 24 -11.76 -8.17 19.57
CA GLY A 24 -10.56 -8.72 20.17
C GLY A 24 -10.79 -9.27 21.58
N PRO A 25 -9.71 -9.65 22.29
CA PRO A 25 -8.33 -9.63 21.78
C PRO A 25 -8.13 -10.62 20.63
N VAL A 26 -7.21 -10.31 19.71
CA VAL A 26 -6.68 -11.23 18.70
C VAL A 26 -5.21 -11.50 18.97
N ARG A 27 -4.84 -12.77 19.04
CA ARG A 27 -3.43 -13.19 19.19
C ARG A 27 -2.74 -13.18 17.85
N ILE A 28 -1.66 -12.39 17.75
CA ILE A 28 -0.76 -12.32 16.59
C ILE A 28 0.63 -12.77 17.04
N LYS A 29 1.33 -13.50 16.15
CA LYS A 29 2.71 -13.95 16.33
C LYS A 29 3.49 -13.53 15.09
N GLY A 30 4.25 -12.47 15.20
CA GLY A 30 5.04 -11.94 14.09
C GLY A 30 6.17 -11.03 14.56
N ARG A 31 7.12 -10.77 13.69
CA ARG A 31 8.31 -9.97 14.00
C ARG A 31 7.98 -8.56 14.49
N TYR A 32 6.93 -7.94 13.94
CA TYR A 32 6.56 -6.54 14.21
C TYR A 32 5.29 -6.40 15.05
N ALA A 33 4.59 -7.51 15.28
CA ALA A 33 3.40 -7.56 16.12
C ALA A 33 3.35 -8.95 16.77
N ASP A 34 3.75 -9.05 18.02
CA ASP A 34 3.66 -10.27 18.83
C ASP A 34 2.93 -9.94 20.14
N GLY A 35 1.76 -10.50 20.32
CA GLY A 35 0.91 -10.22 21.48
C GLY A 35 -0.58 -10.39 21.21
N GLU A 36 -1.38 -9.84 22.12
CA GLU A 36 -2.83 -9.75 22.00
C GLU A 36 -3.25 -8.31 21.73
N PHE A 37 -4.09 -8.12 20.73
CA PHE A 37 -4.47 -6.80 20.24
C PHE A 37 -5.98 -6.62 20.26
N ILE A 38 -6.43 -5.45 20.68
CA ILE A 38 -7.81 -4.97 20.53
C ILE A 38 -7.86 -4.10 19.28
N ILE A 39 -8.77 -4.41 18.37
CA ILE A 39 -8.89 -3.75 17.08
C ILE A 39 -10.10 -2.81 17.06
N PRO A 40 -9.91 -1.50 16.96
CA PRO A 40 -11.00 -0.56 16.77
C PRO A 40 -11.53 -0.64 15.33
N ILE A 41 -12.83 -0.57 15.18
CA ILE A 41 -13.54 -0.72 13.90
C ILE A 41 -14.57 0.41 13.79
N ALA A 42 -14.31 1.40 12.93
CA ALA A 42 -15.24 2.48 12.61
C ALA A 42 -16.14 2.02 11.46
N THR A 43 -17.44 1.89 11.73
CA THR A 43 -18.36 1.36 10.71
C THR A 43 -19.81 1.75 10.98
N THR A 44 -20.58 1.89 9.90
CA THR A 44 -22.03 1.93 9.92
C THR A 44 -22.65 0.61 9.45
N GLU A 45 -21.81 -0.36 9.08
CA GLU A 45 -22.25 -1.71 8.67
C GLU A 45 -22.64 -2.54 9.89
N GLY A 46 -23.87 -3.02 9.91
CA GLY A 46 -24.33 -3.95 10.93
C GLY A 46 -23.56 -5.27 10.88
N THR A 47 -23.32 -5.87 12.04
CA THR A 47 -22.63 -7.16 12.22
C THR A 47 -21.12 -7.20 11.88
N LEU A 48 -20.53 -6.17 11.30
CA LEU A 48 -19.10 -6.17 10.95
C LEU A 48 -18.23 -6.47 12.18
N VAL A 49 -18.43 -5.74 13.27
CA VAL A 49 -17.67 -5.94 14.53
C VAL A 49 -17.87 -7.35 15.07
N ALA A 50 -19.12 -7.85 15.05
CA ALA A 50 -19.45 -9.19 15.54
C ALA A 50 -18.78 -10.28 14.68
N SER A 51 -18.69 -10.10 13.37
CA SER A 51 -18.01 -11.01 12.45
C SER A 51 -16.53 -11.12 12.77
N PHE A 52 -15.85 -9.97 12.98
CA PHE A 52 -14.44 -9.95 13.39
C PHE A 52 -14.25 -10.59 14.77
N GLN A 53 -15.10 -10.25 15.74
CA GLN A 53 -15.02 -10.84 17.08
C GLN A 53 -15.16 -12.37 17.03
N HIS A 54 -16.10 -12.88 16.22
CA HIS A 54 -16.27 -14.32 16.03
C HIS A 54 -15.01 -14.97 15.43
N ALA A 55 -14.45 -14.37 14.37
CA ALA A 55 -13.24 -14.85 13.74
C ALA A 55 -12.04 -14.83 14.71
N PHE A 56 -11.84 -13.76 15.47
CA PHE A 56 -10.75 -13.64 16.44
C PHE A 56 -10.85 -14.68 17.57
N ASN A 57 -12.07 -14.97 18.03
CA ASN A 57 -12.30 -16.03 19.02
C ASN A 57 -11.86 -17.40 18.48
N VAL A 58 -12.16 -17.69 17.20
CA VAL A 58 -11.73 -18.93 16.54
C VAL A 58 -10.21 -18.96 16.34
N MET A 59 -9.63 -17.85 15.86
CA MET A 59 -8.18 -17.72 15.67
C MET A 59 -7.41 -17.97 16.96
N ASN A 60 -7.87 -17.38 18.08
CA ASN A 60 -7.22 -17.56 19.39
C ASN A 60 -7.26 -19.02 19.86
N ARG A 61 -8.36 -19.74 19.61
CA ARG A 61 -8.49 -21.18 19.92
C ARG A 61 -7.55 -22.06 19.09
N CYS A 62 -7.09 -21.52 17.95
CA CYS A 62 -6.08 -22.15 17.09
C CYS A 62 -4.65 -21.69 17.40
N GLY A 63 -4.46 -20.92 18.47
CA GLY A 63 -3.14 -20.42 18.90
C GLY A 63 -2.72 -19.07 18.32
N GLY A 64 -3.64 -18.38 17.65
CA GLY A 64 -3.42 -17.07 17.00
C GLY A 64 -2.92 -17.19 15.57
N ALA A 65 -2.80 -16.07 14.88
CA ALA A 65 -2.28 -15.99 13.53
C ALA A 65 -0.77 -15.75 13.52
N LEU A 66 -0.07 -16.39 12.60
CA LEU A 66 1.30 -16.04 12.23
C LEU A 66 1.24 -14.87 11.26
N ALA A 67 2.12 -13.88 11.42
CA ALA A 67 2.16 -12.70 10.56
C ALA A 67 3.59 -12.33 10.16
N ALA A 68 3.75 -11.96 8.90
CA ALA A 68 5.01 -11.46 8.35
C ALA A 68 4.76 -10.21 7.51
N CYS A 69 5.64 -9.23 7.63
CA CYS A 69 5.68 -8.06 6.76
C CYS A 69 7.05 -8.03 6.07
N ASN A 70 7.07 -8.12 4.76
CA ASN A 70 8.30 -8.22 3.98
C ASN A 70 8.68 -6.93 3.26
N ARG A 71 7.75 -5.97 3.15
CA ARG A 71 7.99 -4.73 2.44
C ARG A 71 7.14 -3.59 2.99
N GLN A 72 7.77 -2.41 3.09
CA GLN A 72 7.10 -1.15 3.41
C GLN A 72 7.78 -0.03 2.63
N LEU A 73 7.23 0.32 1.48
CA LEU A 73 7.77 1.36 0.59
C LEU A 73 6.62 2.19 0.01
N VAL A 74 6.97 3.38 -0.49
CA VAL A 74 6.05 4.28 -1.20
C VAL A 74 6.64 4.58 -2.56
N GLY A 75 5.86 4.35 -3.62
CA GLY A 75 6.27 4.58 -5.00
C GLY A 75 5.90 5.96 -5.51
N ARG A 76 6.77 6.51 -6.38
CA ARG A 76 6.48 7.62 -7.28
C ARG A 76 7.12 7.33 -8.63
N ALA A 77 6.46 7.74 -9.68
CA ALA A 77 6.91 7.42 -11.03
C ALA A 77 6.95 8.68 -11.92
N PRO A 78 8.01 9.49 -11.84
CA PRO A 78 8.20 10.55 -12.81
C PRO A 78 8.38 9.98 -14.22
N CYS A 79 8.03 10.77 -15.22
CA CYS A 79 8.32 10.45 -16.60
C CYS A 79 8.91 11.65 -17.35
N PHE A 80 9.73 11.34 -18.36
CA PHE A 80 10.41 12.30 -19.21
C PHE A 80 10.11 11.98 -20.67
N VAL A 81 9.54 12.92 -21.39
CA VAL A 81 9.15 12.78 -22.79
C VAL A 81 10.21 13.44 -23.67
N PHE A 82 10.69 12.77 -24.69
CA PHE A 82 11.71 13.26 -25.62
C PHE A 82 11.16 13.43 -27.04
N THR A 83 11.95 13.96 -27.93
CA THR A 83 11.57 14.17 -29.35
C THR A 83 11.37 12.84 -30.11
N ASP A 84 12.14 11.83 -29.75
CA ASP A 84 12.19 10.54 -30.47
C ASP A 84 12.63 9.39 -29.55
N LEU A 85 12.46 8.17 -30.04
CA LEU A 85 12.83 6.95 -29.33
C LEU A 85 14.36 6.82 -29.11
N PRO A 86 15.24 7.09 -30.08
CA PRO A 86 16.69 7.00 -29.84
C PRO A 86 17.16 7.89 -28.69
N THR A 87 16.67 9.13 -28.61
CA THR A 87 16.97 10.06 -27.54
C THR A 87 16.47 9.53 -26.18
N ALA A 88 15.24 9.01 -26.13
CA ALA A 88 14.68 8.41 -24.93
C ALA A 88 15.48 7.17 -24.48
N ALA A 89 15.90 6.32 -25.42
CA ALA A 89 16.71 5.14 -25.13
C ALA A 89 18.07 5.52 -24.51
N ALA A 90 18.76 6.52 -25.07
CA ALA A 90 20.02 7.00 -24.50
C ALA A 90 19.86 7.51 -23.05
N ILE A 91 18.75 8.16 -22.73
CA ILE A 91 18.44 8.57 -21.36
C ILE A 91 18.10 7.37 -20.45
N ALA A 92 17.37 6.39 -20.96
CA ALA A 92 17.06 5.17 -20.20
C ALA A 92 18.34 4.42 -19.79
N ASP A 93 19.35 4.38 -20.67
CA ASP A 93 20.67 3.79 -20.38
C ASP A 93 21.52 4.63 -19.43
N TRP A 94 21.38 5.95 -19.47
CA TRP A 94 22.12 6.88 -18.62
C TRP A 94 21.57 6.92 -17.18
N LEU A 95 20.25 6.87 -16.98
CA LEU A 95 19.62 7.06 -15.67
C LEU A 95 20.11 6.09 -14.58
N PRO A 96 20.36 4.80 -14.82
CA PRO A 96 20.90 3.90 -13.79
C PRO A 96 22.23 4.38 -13.21
N THR A 97 23.06 5.05 -14.00
CA THR A 97 24.35 5.59 -13.55
C THR A 97 24.21 6.76 -12.56
N GLN A 98 23.01 7.34 -12.45
CA GLN A 98 22.72 8.50 -11.59
C GLN A 98 22.10 8.13 -10.25
N PHE A 99 22.05 6.85 -9.90
CA PHE A 99 21.28 6.38 -8.72
C PHE A 99 21.76 7.03 -7.41
N GLU A 100 23.06 7.12 -7.17
CA GLU A 100 23.62 7.77 -5.97
C GLU A 100 23.21 9.25 -5.87
N LYS A 101 23.17 9.94 -7.00
CA LYS A 101 22.71 11.32 -7.06
C LYS A 101 21.22 11.44 -6.77
N MET A 102 20.40 10.52 -7.31
CA MET A 102 18.98 10.46 -6.97
C MET A 102 18.78 10.25 -5.47
N GLN A 103 19.58 9.38 -4.86
CA GLN A 103 19.53 9.15 -3.41
C GLN A 103 19.90 10.41 -2.62
N ALA A 104 20.97 11.10 -3.00
CA ALA A 104 21.40 12.33 -2.34
C ALA A 104 20.34 13.44 -2.46
N ALA A 105 19.76 13.63 -3.64
CA ALA A 105 18.70 14.61 -3.88
C ALA A 105 17.45 14.29 -3.05
N ALA A 106 17.03 13.04 -3.01
CA ALA A 106 15.89 12.62 -2.18
C ALA A 106 16.16 12.86 -0.68
N ALA A 107 17.34 12.49 -0.20
CA ALA A 107 17.72 12.63 1.20
C ALA A 107 17.83 14.09 1.66
N SER A 108 18.10 15.03 0.75
CA SER A 108 18.16 16.47 1.08
C SER A 108 16.83 17.06 1.51
N THR A 109 15.70 16.43 1.14
CA THR A 109 14.35 16.93 1.43
C THR A 109 13.84 16.50 2.79
N SER A 110 14.30 15.36 3.31
CA SER A 110 13.87 14.84 4.61
C SER A 110 14.82 13.78 5.14
N ARG A 111 15.14 13.86 6.42
CA ARG A 111 15.93 12.84 7.14
C ARG A 111 15.27 11.45 7.17
N TYR A 112 13.97 11.38 6.95
CA TYR A 112 13.18 10.13 6.96
C TYR A 112 12.94 9.54 5.58
N CYS A 113 13.14 10.32 4.52
CA CYS A 113 12.94 9.87 3.14
C CYS A 113 14.23 9.24 2.59
N ARG A 114 14.15 7.97 2.23
CA ARG A 114 15.31 7.26 1.66
C ARG A 114 14.90 6.54 0.39
N LEU A 115 15.49 6.93 -0.74
CA LEU A 115 15.31 6.23 -2.01
C LEU A 115 16.00 4.86 -1.93
N GLN A 116 15.23 3.80 -2.14
CA GLN A 116 15.68 2.41 -2.05
C GLN A 116 15.97 1.80 -3.43
N SER A 117 15.19 2.16 -4.44
CA SER A 117 15.34 1.66 -5.79
C SER A 117 14.82 2.62 -6.84
N ALA A 118 15.36 2.50 -8.06
CA ALA A 118 14.87 3.16 -9.26
C ALA A 118 14.78 2.11 -10.37
N LYS A 119 13.60 1.92 -10.95
CA LYS A 119 13.37 1.01 -12.06
C LYS A 119 12.98 1.82 -13.28
N ILE A 120 13.73 1.63 -14.37
CA ILE A 120 13.56 2.39 -15.60
C ILE A 120 12.67 1.57 -16.56
N SER A 121 11.73 2.23 -17.23
CA SER A 121 10.90 1.67 -18.28
C SER A 121 10.84 2.63 -19.46
N LEU A 122 11.03 2.11 -20.67
CA LEU A 122 11.00 2.87 -21.92
C LEU A 122 9.75 2.46 -22.71
N VAL A 123 8.93 3.47 -23.06
CA VAL A 123 7.74 3.24 -23.89
C VAL A 123 7.68 4.36 -24.95
N GLY A 124 7.95 4.00 -26.22
CA GLY A 124 8.06 4.99 -27.28
C GLY A 124 9.15 6.02 -26.95
N ASN A 125 8.83 7.29 -27.08
CA ASN A 125 9.74 8.39 -26.76
C ASN A 125 9.69 8.85 -25.30
N THR A 126 9.15 8.03 -24.38
CA THR A 126 8.96 8.38 -22.98
C THR A 126 9.71 7.42 -22.07
N VAL A 127 10.50 7.97 -21.16
CA VAL A 127 11.18 7.23 -20.09
C VAL A 127 10.42 7.41 -18.79
N TYR A 128 9.99 6.31 -18.18
CA TYR A 128 9.37 6.25 -16.87
C TYR A 128 10.37 5.77 -15.83
N VAL A 129 10.38 6.38 -14.66
CA VAL A 129 11.30 6.02 -13.58
C VAL A 129 10.49 5.69 -12.34
N MET A 130 10.30 4.42 -12.03
CA MET A 130 9.65 3.99 -10.79
C MET A 130 10.63 4.12 -9.63
N LEU A 131 10.44 5.13 -8.80
CA LEU A 131 11.20 5.40 -7.59
C LEU A 131 10.48 4.82 -6.37
N GLU A 132 11.18 4.08 -5.53
CA GLU A 132 10.64 3.45 -4.33
C GLU A 132 11.35 3.99 -3.09
N TYR A 133 10.58 4.54 -2.16
CA TYR A 133 11.08 5.21 -0.97
C TYR A 133 10.66 4.52 0.32
N ALA A 134 11.58 4.45 1.28
CA ALA A 134 11.25 4.24 2.68
C ALA A 134 10.95 5.60 3.34
N THR A 135 9.87 5.67 4.13
CA THR A 135 9.38 6.91 4.75
C THR A 135 9.29 6.83 6.27
N GLY A 136 9.90 5.79 6.88
CA GLY A 136 9.75 5.52 8.32
C GLY A 136 8.30 5.20 8.68
N ASP A 137 7.80 5.80 9.74
CA ASP A 137 6.42 5.58 10.21
C ASP A 137 5.37 6.45 9.50
N ALA A 138 5.81 7.39 8.66
CA ALA A 138 4.91 8.26 7.91
C ALA A 138 4.27 7.53 6.72
N ALA A 139 2.99 7.83 6.42
CA ALA A 139 2.35 7.43 5.17
C ALA A 139 3.10 7.97 3.93
N GLY A 140 3.76 9.11 4.08
CA GLY A 140 4.83 9.58 3.22
C GLY A 140 4.42 10.23 1.90
N GLN A 141 3.13 10.48 1.64
CA GLN A 141 2.65 10.95 0.33
C GLN A 141 3.31 12.25 -0.14
N ASN A 142 3.21 13.31 0.66
CA ASN A 142 3.84 14.59 0.33
C ASN A 142 5.37 14.50 0.38
N MET A 143 5.91 13.76 1.34
CA MET A 143 7.35 13.54 1.49
C MET A 143 7.96 12.97 0.20
N VAL A 144 7.40 11.90 -0.36
CA VAL A 144 7.94 11.27 -1.57
C VAL A 144 7.68 12.11 -2.83
N THR A 145 6.62 12.92 -2.85
CA THR A 145 6.37 13.86 -3.96
C THR A 145 7.46 14.94 -3.99
N LEU A 146 7.78 15.56 -2.85
CA LEU A 146 8.85 16.55 -2.73
C LEU A 146 10.23 15.94 -3.03
N ALA A 147 10.48 14.73 -2.52
CA ALA A 147 11.72 14.00 -2.80
C ALA A 147 11.89 13.69 -4.31
N THR A 148 10.80 13.26 -4.96
CA THR A 148 10.81 13.00 -6.41
C THR A 148 11.00 14.28 -7.21
N GLN A 149 10.39 15.39 -6.81
CA GLN A 149 10.61 16.69 -7.41
C GLN A 149 12.10 17.07 -7.34
N ALA A 150 12.72 16.97 -6.16
CA ALA A 150 14.14 17.25 -5.98
C ALA A 150 15.03 16.32 -6.82
N VAL A 151 14.67 15.04 -6.95
CA VAL A 151 15.38 14.10 -7.84
C VAL A 151 15.30 14.56 -9.28
N CYS A 152 14.11 14.92 -9.78
CA CYS A 152 13.96 15.42 -11.15
C CYS A 152 14.76 16.69 -11.40
N GLU A 153 14.68 17.66 -10.49
CA GLU A 153 15.42 18.93 -10.57
C GLU A 153 16.94 18.73 -10.54
N ALA A 154 17.43 17.74 -9.80
CA ALA A 154 18.86 17.41 -9.79
C ALA A 154 19.33 16.71 -11.08
N LEU A 155 18.45 15.97 -11.76
CA LEU A 155 18.79 15.24 -12.98
C LEU A 155 18.71 16.11 -14.23
N LEU A 156 17.68 16.96 -14.34
CA LEU A 156 17.37 17.75 -15.54
C LEU A 156 18.57 18.53 -16.11
N PRO A 157 19.38 19.28 -15.31
CA PRO A 157 20.51 20.05 -15.82
C PRO A 157 21.66 19.18 -16.35
N GLN A 158 21.68 17.89 -16.06
CA GLN A 158 22.77 16.98 -16.37
C GLN A 158 22.37 15.91 -17.38
N MET A 159 21.10 15.87 -17.77
CA MET A 159 20.64 14.96 -18.82
C MET A 159 21.37 15.24 -20.13
N PRO A 160 21.91 14.21 -20.80
CA PRO A 160 22.54 14.38 -22.13
C PRO A 160 21.59 15.02 -23.16
N HIS A 161 20.29 14.85 -22.98
CA HIS A 161 19.25 15.44 -23.80
C HIS A 161 18.14 16.03 -22.93
N THR A 162 17.71 17.24 -23.24
CA THR A 162 16.62 17.91 -22.52
C THR A 162 15.27 17.31 -22.91
N PRO A 163 14.43 16.91 -21.94
CA PRO A 163 13.09 16.42 -22.25
C PRO A 163 12.21 17.56 -22.77
N VAL A 164 11.31 17.24 -23.71
CA VAL A 164 10.28 18.18 -24.20
C VAL A 164 9.27 18.48 -23.09
N HIS A 165 9.00 17.47 -22.27
CA HIS A 165 8.07 17.56 -21.15
C HIS A 165 8.43 16.53 -20.07
N TRP A 166 8.09 16.82 -18.83
CA TRP A 166 8.24 15.87 -17.73
C TRP A 166 7.16 16.03 -16.66
N LEU A 167 6.90 14.99 -15.91
CA LEU A 167 5.93 14.93 -14.81
C LEU A 167 6.55 14.28 -13.60
N VAL A 168 6.19 14.74 -12.40
CA VAL A 168 6.60 14.13 -11.12
C VAL A 168 5.92 12.78 -10.88
N GLU A 169 4.70 12.60 -11.42
CA GLU A 169 3.92 11.37 -11.28
C GLU A 169 3.15 11.08 -12.57
N SER A 170 3.42 9.92 -13.14
CA SER A 170 2.85 9.44 -14.41
C SER A 170 1.81 8.34 -14.23
N ALA A 171 1.41 8.05 -12.98
CA ALA A 171 0.56 6.92 -12.59
C ALA A 171 1.18 5.52 -12.78
N LEU A 172 2.42 5.39 -13.28
CA LEU A 172 3.12 4.09 -13.36
C LEU A 172 3.41 3.53 -11.95
N SER A 173 3.47 4.38 -10.92
CA SER A 173 3.62 3.94 -9.54
C SER A 173 2.47 3.01 -9.08
N GLY A 174 1.31 3.07 -9.73
CA GLY A 174 0.11 2.33 -9.33
C GLY A 174 -0.52 2.84 -8.03
N ASP A 175 0.00 3.93 -7.46
CA ASP A 175 -0.54 4.52 -6.23
C ASP A 175 -1.99 4.98 -6.43
N LYS A 176 -2.85 4.66 -5.45
CA LYS A 176 -4.29 4.95 -5.45
C LYS A 176 -5.06 4.32 -6.64
N ARG A 177 -4.53 3.24 -7.19
CA ARG A 177 -5.15 2.49 -8.30
C ARG A 177 -5.29 1.01 -7.95
N SER A 178 -6.39 0.41 -8.38
CA SER A 178 -6.55 -1.04 -8.36
C SER A 178 -5.81 -1.62 -9.56
N SER A 179 -4.57 -2.03 -9.34
CA SER A 179 -3.70 -2.56 -10.40
C SER A 179 -2.80 -3.68 -9.87
N ALA A 180 -2.29 -4.52 -10.78
CA ALA A 180 -1.33 -5.58 -10.45
C ALA A 180 -0.04 -5.04 -9.80
N GLN A 181 0.30 -3.77 -10.02
CA GLN A 181 1.43 -3.11 -9.39
C GLN A 181 1.34 -3.14 -7.85
N ALA A 182 0.14 -3.19 -7.28
CA ALA A 182 -0.06 -3.30 -5.82
C ALA A 182 0.60 -4.56 -5.23
N PHE A 183 0.68 -5.67 -5.96
CA PHE A 183 1.36 -6.88 -5.53
C PHE A 183 2.88 -6.78 -5.62
N LEU A 184 3.38 -5.98 -6.55
CA LEU A 184 4.81 -5.75 -6.76
C LEU A 184 5.33 -4.61 -5.89
N GLY A 185 4.42 -3.79 -5.36
CA GLY A 185 4.73 -2.75 -4.40
C GLY A 185 4.55 -1.33 -4.89
N ALA A 186 3.32 -0.87 -4.98
CA ALA A 186 3.02 0.53 -5.26
C ALA A 186 3.20 1.41 -4.02
N ARG A 187 2.55 1.03 -2.92
CA ARG A 187 2.52 1.79 -1.67
C ARG A 187 2.11 0.92 -0.49
N GLY A 188 2.71 1.19 0.66
CA GLY A 188 2.32 0.61 1.93
C GLY A 188 3.07 -0.65 2.29
N ARG A 189 2.45 -1.44 3.15
CA ARG A 189 3.02 -2.68 3.68
C ARG A 189 2.51 -3.88 2.91
N ASN A 190 3.42 -4.75 2.51
CA ASN A 190 3.07 -6.08 2.03
C ASN A 190 3.18 -7.03 3.22
N ALA A 191 2.02 -7.49 3.70
CA ALA A 191 1.92 -8.38 4.85
C ALA A 191 1.23 -9.68 4.46
N SER A 192 1.70 -10.78 5.01
CA SER A 192 1.11 -12.11 4.91
C SER A 192 0.71 -12.58 6.29
N ALA A 193 -0.43 -13.27 6.37
CA ALA A 193 -0.88 -13.91 7.59
C ALA A 193 -1.31 -15.35 7.32
N GLU A 194 -1.05 -16.23 8.28
CA GLU A 194 -1.38 -17.65 8.19
C GLU A 194 -1.96 -18.14 9.50
N ILE A 195 -2.89 -19.08 9.39
CA ILE A 195 -3.43 -19.83 10.51
C ILE A 195 -3.79 -21.24 10.08
N VAL A 196 -3.53 -22.21 10.94
CA VAL A 196 -4.00 -23.59 10.76
C VAL A 196 -5.31 -23.79 11.53
N LEU A 197 -6.36 -24.11 10.81
CA LEU A 197 -7.71 -24.38 11.36
C LEU A 197 -7.96 -25.88 11.42
N PRO A 198 -7.91 -26.52 12.60
CA PRO A 198 -8.24 -27.94 12.74
C PRO A 198 -9.70 -28.21 12.33
N SER A 199 -9.98 -29.32 11.63
CA SER A 199 -11.32 -29.70 11.14
C SER A 199 -12.40 -29.69 12.23
N ARG A 200 -12.05 -30.09 13.46
CA ARG A 200 -12.95 -30.04 14.62
C ARG A 200 -13.41 -28.60 14.97
N ILE A 201 -12.53 -27.62 14.76
CA ILE A 201 -12.84 -26.20 14.99
C ILE A 201 -13.74 -25.69 13.88
N ILE A 202 -13.43 -26.00 12.62
CA ILE A 202 -14.24 -25.64 11.46
C ILE A 202 -15.67 -26.16 11.64
N GLY A 203 -15.83 -27.45 11.91
CA GLY A 203 -17.14 -28.08 12.11
C GLY A 203 -17.94 -27.46 13.27
N ARG A 204 -17.28 -27.15 14.40
CA ARG A 204 -17.93 -26.59 15.58
C ARG A 204 -18.40 -25.13 15.40
N TYR A 205 -17.60 -24.29 14.76
CA TYR A 205 -17.87 -22.84 14.72
C TYR A 205 -18.53 -22.36 13.44
N TRP A 206 -18.30 -23.05 12.31
CA TRP A 206 -18.87 -22.68 11.02
C TRP A 206 -19.79 -23.74 10.42
N ARG A 207 -19.97 -24.90 11.09
CA ARG A 207 -20.79 -26.02 10.60
C ARG A 207 -20.42 -26.45 9.18
N ALA A 208 -19.13 -26.38 8.86
CA ALA A 208 -18.52 -26.68 7.56
C ALA A 208 -17.38 -27.68 7.76
N ASP A 209 -16.81 -28.15 6.67
CA ASP A 209 -15.57 -28.89 6.64
C ASP A 209 -14.52 -28.17 5.81
N ALA A 210 -13.28 -28.65 5.85
CA ALA A 210 -12.16 -28.03 5.12
C ALA A 210 -12.37 -28.07 3.60
N ALA A 211 -12.99 -29.11 3.07
CA ALA A 211 -13.25 -29.24 1.64
C ALA A 211 -14.29 -28.22 1.16
N ALA A 212 -15.36 -28.02 1.93
CA ALA A 212 -16.38 -27.01 1.65
C ALA A 212 -15.78 -25.59 1.69
N MET A 213 -14.90 -25.29 2.66
CA MET A 213 -14.22 -23.99 2.74
C MET A 213 -13.29 -23.78 1.54
N ALA A 214 -12.49 -24.78 1.18
CA ALA A 214 -11.59 -24.69 0.02
C ALA A 214 -12.39 -24.53 -1.28
N ASN A 215 -13.50 -25.23 -1.43
CA ASN A 215 -14.37 -25.10 -2.60
C ASN A 215 -14.99 -23.69 -2.68
N CYS A 216 -15.48 -23.16 -1.57
CA CYS A 216 -15.98 -21.78 -1.50
C CYS A 216 -14.93 -20.78 -1.94
N TRP A 217 -13.69 -20.91 -1.45
CA TRP A 217 -12.56 -20.07 -1.86
C TRP A 217 -12.27 -20.18 -3.36
N ASN A 218 -12.23 -21.40 -3.90
CA ASN A 218 -11.98 -21.62 -5.34
C ASN A 218 -13.06 -20.96 -6.21
N GLN A 219 -14.33 -21.10 -5.85
CA GLN A 219 -15.43 -20.46 -6.60
C GLN A 219 -15.36 -18.93 -6.51
N ALA A 220 -15.09 -18.38 -5.32
CA ALA A 220 -14.91 -16.95 -5.14
C ALA A 220 -13.72 -16.40 -5.94
N THR A 221 -12.63 -17.17 -6.03
CA THR A 221 -11.44 -16.83 -6.84
C THR A 221 -11.77 -16.77 -8.33
N VAL A 222 -12.47 -17.77 -8.84
CA VAL A 222 -12.91 -17.79 -10.26
C VAL A 222 -13.87 -16.63 -10.55
N GLY A 223 -14.83 -16.38 -9.66
CA GLY A 223 -15.78 -15.28 -9.80
C GLY A 223 -15.07 -13.91 -9.78
N ALA A 224 -14.13 -13.71 -8.88
CA ALA A 224 -13.33 -12.49 -8.82
C ALA A 224 -12.50 -12.27 -10.10
N ALA A 225 -11.88 -13.33 -10.63
CA ALA A 225 -11.14 -13.25 -11.89
C ALA A 225 -12.03 -12.85 -13.08
N GLN A 226 -13.25 -13.36 -13.14
CA GLN A 226 -14.21 -13.00 -14.19
C GLN A 226 -14.65 -11.54 -14.15
N THR A 227 -14.66 -10.92 -12.95
CA THR A 227 -14.98 -9.49 -12.79
C THR A 227 -13.78 -8.57 -13.04
N GLY A 228 -12.60 -9.12 -13.32
CA GLY A 228 -11.37 -8.36 -13.47
C GLY A 228 -10.82 -7.82 -12.15
N ALA A 229 -11.22 -8.41 -11.02
CA ALA A 229 -10.71 -8.00 -9.71
C ALA A 229 -9.21 -8.24 -9.59
N VAL A 230 -8.52 -7.29 -8.98
CA VAL A 230 -7.10 -7.40 -8.67
C VAL A 230 -6.96 -7.99 -7.26
N GLY A 231 -6.45 -9.21 -7.18
CA GLY A 231 -6.33 -9.96 -5.93
C GLY A 231 -7.55 -10.82 -5.61
N MET A 232 -7.29 -11.85 -4.80
CA MET A 232 -8.27 -12.86 -4.43
C MET A 232 -8.54 -12.88 -2.92
N GLN A 233 -8.07 -11.86 -2.20
CA GLN A 233 -8.28 -11.70 -0.76
C GLN A 233 -9.71 -11.20 -0.51
N GLY A 234 -10.51 -12.01 0.17
CA GLY A 234 -11.88 -11.63 0.52
C GLY A 234 -11.92 -10.53 1.58
N ASN A 235 -12.73 -9.51 1.34
CA ASN A 235 -13.16 -8.51 2.34
C ASN A 235 -12.06 -7.76 3.13
N VAL A 236 -10.82 -7.69 2.62
CA VAL A 236 -9.74 -7.01 3.34
C VAL A 236 -9.96 -5.49 3.37
N ALA A 237 -10.57 -4.94 2.30
CA ALA A 237 -10.70 -3.50 2.11
C ALA A 237 -11.59 -2.83 3.16
N ASN A 238 -12.75 -3.41 3.49
CA ASN A 238 -13.64 -2.84 4.50
C ASN A 238 -13.03 -2.88 5.91
N ALA A 239 -12.32 -3.96 6.25
CA ALA A 239 -11.61 -4.06 7.52
C ALA A 239 -10.52 -3.02 7.67
N LEU A 240 -9.69 -2.84 6.63
CA LEU A 240 -8.62 -1.85 6.63
C LEU A 240 -9.18 -0.42 6.65
N ALA A 241 -10.22 -0.12 5.87
CA ALA A 241 -10.86 1.18 5.90
C ALA A 241 -11.42 1.50 7.29
N ALA A 242 -12.13 0.55 7.91
CA ALA A 242 -12.69 0.71 9.24
C ALA A 242 -11.59 0.94 10.31
N LEU A 243 -10.48 0.22 10.22
CA LEU A 243 -9.33 0.40 11.11
C LEU A 243 -8.66 1.77 10.90
N PHE A 244 -8.39 2.18 9.67
CA PHE A 244 -7.75 3.45 9.39
C PHE A 244 -8.61 4.63 9.84
N ILE A 245 -9.91 4.61 9.56
CA ILE A 245 -10.85 5.66 10.03
C ILE A 245 -10.85 5.72 11.56
N ALA A 246 -10.91 4.57 12.24
CA ALA A 246 -10.89 4.51 13.70
C ALA A 246 -9.59 5.05 14.32
N CYS A 247 -8.48 4.95 13.60
CA CYS A 247 -7.15 5.42 14.02
C CYS A 247 -6.81 6.83 13.52
N GLY A 248 -7.71 7.49 12.79
CA GLY A 248 -7.50 8.86 12.30
C GLY A 248 -6.59 8.95 11.07
N GLN A 249 -6.64 7.95 10.20
CA GLN A 249 -5.83 7.85 8.97
C GLN A 249 -6.69 8.05 7.73
#